data_af5d53aba8575ae32e404fc11da280fc
#
_entry.id   af5d53aba8575ae32e404fc11da280fc
#
_cell.length_a   1.000
_cell.length_b   1.000
_cell.length_c   1.000
_cell.angle_alpha   90.00
_cell.angle_beta   90.00
_cell.angle_gamma   90.00
#
_symmetry.space_group_name_H-M   'P 1'
#
loop_
_entity.id
_entity.type
_entity.pdbx_description
1 polymer ?
#
loop_
_entity_poly.entity_id
_entity_poly.type
_entity_poly.pdbx_seq_one_letter_code
_entity_poly.pdbx_strand_id
1 'polypeptide(L)'
;MHRNKSFLCFLILTLTAGSPAGYSQEKVPDSSVVSKSVKAIGYRVGGGSTKVDLKGTDLMPEATGEIKVAAKAGATSIDVKIKEMTQPSKLGAEFLTYVLWVVTPDGRTGNTGEILINENGEGKLNATTPGQTFAMIVTAEPYFAVRAPSEMVVLENDTRKNTKGEIFPVNDFKLMRRAQYEKLGNPLAMTPDIERVPLQVYEARNAVDIAKSRGAEKDAPEIFTKASASLQMTENALTGNADKKDIISKARQVIQFAEDARALAAQRQEAARITAEREAAAAKARGEAEAKAAQEAAEAKRKADEETKRQAELAAAKEAQMKAEAEAAAAKAKAEADAAAAKAKAQEDALKAKEEAARADAERVRQAAIALRTQLLDQLNRILETSDTPRGLVVNMGDVLFDFGKYDLRPEAREKLAKLSGIVLAHSGLTLAVEGHTDNVGSDEVNQKLSEQRAESVRNYLIEQGLAQPNVTAQGFGKSTPVVDNLTPANRQKNRRVEIVVSGEVIGVKIGT
;
A
#
# COMPACT_ATOMS: atom_id res chain seq x y z
N MET A 1 15.30 -0.33 58.27
CA MET A 1 14.17 -1.26 57.97
C MET A 1 13.31 -0.62 56.86
N HIS A 2 13.62 -0.86 55.61
CA HIS A 2 12.70 -0.61 54.50
C HIS A 2 12.98 -1.63 53.40
N ARG A 3 11.98 -2.46 53.13
CA ARG A 3 12.02 -3.60 52.20
C ARG A 3 11.81 -3.08 50.77
N ASN A 4 12.85 -3.24 49.94
CA ASN A 4 12.74 -3.17 48.46
C ASN A 4 11.95 -4.38 47.96
N LYS A 5 10.85 -4.12 47.24
CA LYS A 5 10.16 -5.11 46.43
C LYS A 5 10.65 -4.96 45.00
N SER A 6 11.47 -5.89 44.56
CA SER A 6 11.82 -6.08 43.15
C SER A 6 10.64 -6.65 42.40
N PHE A 7 10.14 -5.94 41.38
CA PHE A 7 9.18 -6.44 40.42
C PHE A 7 9.95 -7.18 39.32
N LEU A 8 9.78 -8.50 39.29
CA LEU A 8 10.32 -9.37 38.25
C LEU A 8 9.32 -9.37 37.07
N CYS A 9 9.70 -8.67 35.98
CA CYS A 9 8.96 -8.75 34.71
C CYS A 9 9.22 -10.10 34.03
N PHE A 10 8.26 -11.00 34.05
CA PHE A 10 8.27 -12.22 33.26
C PHE A 10 7.99 -11.87 31.78
N LEU A 11 9.03 -12.00 30.96
CA LEU A 11 8.93 -11.90 29.50
C LEU A 11 8.37 -13.24 29.00
N ILE A 12 7.06 -13.28 28.69
CA ILE A 12 6.45 -14.44 28.04
C ILE A 12 6.81 -14.36 26.55
N LEU A 13 7.74 -15.20 26.15
CA LEU A 13 8.09 -15.45 24.75
C LEU A 13 6.99 -16.31 24.14
N THR A 14 5.98 -15.71 23.49
CA THR A 14 5.00 -16.46 22.71
C THR A 14 5.65 -16.90 21.40
N LEU A 15 5.91 -18.20 21.32
CA LEU A 15 6.25 -18.88 20.06
C LEU A 15 5.05 -18.73 19.11
N THR A 16 5.16 -17.87 18.11
CA THR A 16 4.18 -17.82 17.02
C THR A 16 4.41 -19.03 16.12
N ALA A 17 3.57 -20.04 16.26
CA ALA A 17 3.47 -21.12 15.30
C ALA A 17 3.13 -20.53 13.92
N GLY A 18 3.96 -20.85 12.93
CA GLY A 18 3.80 -20.39 11.56
C GLY A 18 2.40 -20.75 11.03
N SER A 19 1.64 -19.75 10.62
CA SER A 19 0.36 -19.93 9.94
C SER A 19 0.57 -20.57 8.58
N PRO A 20 -0.22 -21.59 8.19
CA PRO A 20 -0.15 -22.14 6.85
C PRO A 20 -0.53 -21.07 5.82
N ALA A 21 0.30 -20.90 4.81
CA ALA A 21 0.03 -20.06 3.65
C ALA A 21 -1.29 -20.50 2.98
N GLY A 22 -2.27 -19.61 2.84
CA GLY A 22 -3.47 -19.98 2.10
C GLY A 22 -4.60 -18.95 2.04
N TYR A 23 -4.77 -18.10 3.02
CA TYR A 23 -5.88 -17.14 3.02
C TYR A 23 -5.36 -15.71 3.19
N SER A 24 -5.15 -15.03 2.08
CA SER A 24 -4.93 -13.58 2.09
C SER A 24 -6.29 -12.89 2.16
N GLN A 25 -6.62 -12.34 3.31
CA GLN A 25 -7.80 -11.49 3.44
C GLN A 25 -7.49 -10.11 2.87
N GLU A 26 -8.25 -9.69 1.87
CA GLU A 26 -8.22 -8.32 1.38
C GLU A 26 -8.76 -7.40 2.49
N LYS A 27 -7.97 -6.40 2.91
CA LYS A 27 -8.46 -5.35 3.81
C LYS A 27 -9.31 -4.37 3.01
N VAL A 28 -10.62 -4.51 3.10
CA VAL A 28 -11.60 -3.60 2.49
C VAL A 28 -11.84 -2.43 3.46
N PRO A 29 -11.93 -1.17 2.98
CA PRO A 29 -12.27 -0.02 3.82
C PRO A 29 -13.58 -0.22 4.59
N ASP A 30 -13.62 0.17 5.84
CA ASP A 30 -14.71 -0.15 6.80
C ASP A 30 -16.11 0.27 6.33
N SER A 31 -16.22 1.34 5.54
CA SER A 31 -17.49 1.84 4.97
C SER A 31 -18.07 0.97 3.85
N SER A 32 -17.28 0.03 3.31
CA SER A 32 -17.64 -0.83 2.19
C SER A 32 -17.95 -2.28 2.60
N VAL A 33 -18.06 -2.55 3.90
CA VAL A 33 -18.17 -3.89 4.45
C VAL A 33 -19.45 -4.04 5.25
N VAL A 34 -20.08 -5.23 5.13
CA VAL A 34 -21.19 -5.68 5.97
C VAL A 34 -20.70 -6.89 6.74
N SER A 35 -21.04 -6.97 8.02
CA SER A 35 -20.71 -8.13 8.85
C SER A 35 -21.88 -9.12 8.90
N LYS A 36 -21.57 -10.41 8.83
CA LYS A 36 -22.52 -11.51 8.97
C LYS A 36 -21.96 -12.56 9.90
N SER A 37 -22.84 -13.37 10.51
CA SER A 37 -22.48 -14.49 11.37
C SER A 37 -22.93 -15.81 10.75
N VAL A 38 -22.12 -16.85 10.88
CA VAL A 38 -22.41 -18.21 10.43
C VAL A 38 -21.86 -19.23 11.43
N LYS A 39 -22.18 -20.52 11.25
CA LYS A 39 -21.66 -21.60 12.09
C LYS A 39 -20.65 -22.43 11.32
N ALA A 40 -19.39 -22.43 11.75
CA ALA A 40 -18.37 -23.30 11.21
C ALA A 40 -18.48 -24.70 11.83
N ILE A 41 -18.09 -25.71 11.07
CA ILE A 41 -18.08 -27.11 11.46
C ILE A 41 -16.64 -27.60 11.42
N GLY A 42 -16.17 -28.20 12.52
CA GLY A 42 -14.89 -28.88 12.60
C GLY A 42 -15.00 -30.30 12.05
N TYR A 43 -14.38 -30.56 10.91
CA TYR A 43 -14.41 -31.85 10.23
C TYR A 43 -13.23 -32.72 10.68
N ARG A 44 -13.53 -33.93 11.20
CA ARG A 44 -12.49 -34.83 11.70
C ARG A 44 -11.81 -35.58 10.55
N VAL A 45 -10.48 -35.54 10.51
CA VAL A 45 -9.67 -36.35 9.59
C VAL A 45 -9.91 -37.84 9.84
N GLY A 46 -10.15 -38.61 8.78
CA GLY A 46 -10.46 -40.04 8.87
C GLY A 46 -11.86 -40.39 9.41
N GLY A 47 -12.70 -39.39 9.74
CA GLY A 47 -14.08 -39.58 10.25
C GLY A 47 -15.12 -39.92 9.17
N GLY A 48 -14.69 -40.20 7.95
CA GLY A 48 -15.59 -40.38 6.80
C GLY A 48 -16.10 -39.05 6.24
N SER A 49 -17.22 -39.08 5.53
CA SER A 49 -17.84 -37.85 4.99
C SER A 49 -18.95 -37.36 5.90
N THR A 50 -19.01 -36.03 6.04
CA THR A 50 -20.10 -35.31 6.72
C THR A 50 -20.99 -34.67 5.69
N LYS A 51 -22.31 -34.85 5.82
CA LYS A 51 -23.28 -34.13 5.00
C LYS A 51 -23.78 -32.90 5.73
N VAL A 52 -23.82 -31.79 5.03
CA VAL A 52 -24.26 -30.48 5.51
C VAL A 52 -25.28 -29.95 4.50
N ASP A 53 -26.38 -29.39 4.98
CA ASP A 53 -27.35 -28.75 4.10
C ASP A 53 -26.92 -27.31 3.80
N LEU A 54 -27.29 -26.84 2.61
CA LEU A 54 -27.30 -25.42 2.29
C LEU A 54 -28.77 -24.96 2.28
N LYS A 55 -29.03 -23.88 3.00
CA LYS A 55 -30.34 -23.24 3.08
C LYS A 55 -30.31 -21.90 2.37
N GLY A 56 -31.39 -21.63 1.62
CA GLY A 56 -31.62 -20.34 1.00
C GLY A 56 -31.76 -19.22 2.02
N THR A 57 -31.21 -18.06 1.70
CA THR A 57 -31.39 -16.81 2.44
C THR A 57 -32.65 -16.08 1.96
N ASP A 58 -32.95 -14.92 2.54
CA ASP A 58 -34.06 -14.06 2.09
C ASP A 58 -33.93 -13.61 0.64
N LEU A 59 -32.70 -13.61 0.08
CA LEU A 59 -32.47 -13.32 -1.34
C LEU A 59 -32.92 -14.45 -2.27
N MET A 60 -32.95 -15.68 -1.77
CA MET A 60 -33.31 -16.87 -2.56
C MET A 60 -33.88 -17.98 -1.65
N PRO A 61 -35.07 -17.77 -1.05
CA PRO A 61 -35.58 -18.63 0.02
C PRO A 61 -35.88 -20.07 -0.43
N GLU A 62 -36.20 -20.30 -1.70
CA GLU A 62 -36.46 -21.63 -2.26
C GLU A 62 -35.18 -22.41 -2.57
N ALA A 63 -34.03 -21.72 -2.68
CA ALA A 63 -32.79 -22.37 -3.02
C ALA A 63 -32.34 -23.33 -1.93
N THR A 64 -31.87 -24.49 -2.34
CA THR A 64 -31.40 -25.54 -1.43
C THR A 64 -30.13 -26.18 -1.94
N GLY A 65 -29.40 -26.86 -1.06
CA GLY A 65 -28.25 -27.63 -1.48
C GLY A 65 -27.82 -28.67 -0.43
N GLU A 66 -26.96 -29.56 -0.88
CA GLU A 66 -26.29 -30.54 -0.02
C GLU A 66 -24.78 -30.46 -0.30
N ILE A 67 -24.02 -30.41 0.76
CA ILE A 67 -22.56 -30.50 0.71
C ILE A 67 -22.12 -31.78 1.40
N LYS A 68 -21.23 -32.51 0.74
CA LYS A 68 -20.53 -33.64 1.32
C LYS A 68 -19.08 -33.24 1.55
N VAL A 69 -18.68 -33.19 2.81
CA VAL A 69 -17.31 -32.82 3.20
C VAL A 69 -16.56 -34.05 3.69
N ALA A 70 -15.36 -34.28 3.19
CA ALA A 70 -14.49 -35.35 3.64
C ALA A 70 -13.09 -34.80 3.93
N ALA A 71 -12.74 -34.77 5.22
CA ALA A 71 -11.43 -34.30 5.67
C ALA A 71 -10.39 -35.41 5.58
N LYS A 72 -9.28 -35.13 4.88
CA LYS A 72 -8.08 -35.96 4.80
C LYS A 72 -6.87 -35.18 5.33
N ALA A 73 -5.79 -35.86 5.63
CA ALA A 73 -4.57 -35.19 6.02
C ALA A 73 -4.09 -34.26 4.90
N GLY A 74 -3.99 -32.95 5.21
CA GLY A 74 -3.54 -31.92 4.30
C GLY A 74 -4.57 -31.36 3.30
N ALA A 75 -5.74 -31.98 3.14
CA ALA A 75 -6.79 -31.48 2.24
C ALA A 75 -8.18 -31.96 2.67
N THR A 76 -9.16 -31.07 2.58
CA THR A 76 -10.57 -31.39 2.78
C THR A 76 -11.30 -31.28 1.47
N SER A 77 -11.93 -32.37 1.00
CA SER A 77 -12.76 -32.36 -0.21
C SER A 77 -14.16 -31.88 0.11
N ILE A 78 -14.72 -31.10 -0.79
CA ILE A 78 -16.04 -30.49 -0.68
C ILE A 78 -16.79 -30.80 -1.98
N ASP A 79 -17.81 -31.64 -1.91
CA ASP A 79 -18.70 -31.93 -3.03
C ASP A 79 -20.04 -31.23 -2.81
N VAL A 80 -20.37 -30.28 -3.65
CA VAL A 80 -21.56 -29.43 -3.53
C VAL A 80 -22.57 -29.78 -4.62
N LYS A 81 -23.82 -29.81 -4.24
CA LYS A 81 -24.96 -29.86 -5.15
C LYS A 81 -25.98 -28.83 -4.69
N ILE A 82 -26.39 -27.95 -5.58
CA ILE A 82 -27.39 -26.91 -5.32
C ILE A 82 -28.57 -27.07 -6.29
N LYS A 83 -29.72 -26.61 -5.87
CA LYS A 83 -30.98 -26.70 -6.61
C LYS A 83 -31.84 -25.45 -6.38
N GLU A 84 -32.85 -25.26 -7.20
CA GLU A 84 -33.82 -24.16 -7.14
C GLU A 84 -33.12 -22.78 -7.17
N MET A 85 -31.98 -22.71 -7.86
CA MET A 85 -31.24 -21.47 -8.04
C MET A 85 -31.79 -20.69 -9.24
N THR A 86 -31.92 -19.39 -9.10
CA THR A 86 -32.22 -18.52 -10.23
C THR A 86 -30.91 -18.06 -10.88
N GLN A 87 -31.00 -17.52 -12.11
CA GLN A 87 -29.79 -16.93 -12.75
C GLN A 87 -29.24 -15.78 -11.92
N PRO A 88 -27.92 -15.69 -11.70
CA PRO A 88 -27.31 -14.65 -10.87
C PRO A 88 -27.70 -13.23 -11.28
N SER A 89 -27.85 -12.99 -12.59
CA SER A 89 -28.24 -11.69 -13.15
C SER A 89 -29.62 -11.18 -12.71
N LYS A 90 -30.48 -12.06 -12.16
CA LYS A 90 -31.74 -11.62 -11.54
C LYS A 90 -31.56 -10.93 -10.18
N LEU A 91 -30.41 -11.10 -9.55
CA LEU A 91 -30.05 -10.41 -8.31
C LEU A 91 -29.41 -9.03 -8.56
N GLY A 92 -28.95 -8.82 -9.80
CA GLY A 92 -28.34 -7.60 -10.30
C GLY A 92 -27.60 -7.89 -11.59
N ALA A 93 -27.61 -6.94 -12.53
CA ALA A 93 -26.97 -7.11 -13.83
C ALA A 93 -25.45 -7.35 -13.75
N GLU A 94 -24.85 -6.94 -12.67
CA GLU A 94 -23.43 -7.12 -12.36
C GLU A 94 -23.07 -8.57 -11.99
N PHE A 95 -24.02 -9.38 -11.52
CA PHE A 95 -23.77 -10.75 -11.05
C PHE A 95 -23.92 -11.74 -12.20
N LEU A 96 -22.88 -12.52 -12.44
CA LEU A 96 -22.82 -13.47 -13.55
C LEU A 96 -22.67 -14.92 -13.10
N THR A 97 -22.17 -15.15 -11.89
CA THR A 97 -21.88 -16.50 -11.40
C THR A 97 -22.14 -16.64 -9.90
N TYR A 98 -22.13 -17.87 -9.42
CA TYR A 98 -22.13 -18.19 -8.01
C TYR A 98 -20.78 -18.72 -7.56
N VAL A 99 -20.32 -18.27 -6.38
CA VAL A 99 -19.06 -18.71 -5.79
C VAL A 99 -19.31 -19.33 -4.44
N LEU A 100 -18.69 -20.49 -4.21
CA LEU A 100 -18.65 -21.14 -2.91
C LEU A 100 -17.48 -20.57 -2.11
N TRP A 101 -17.76 -20.22 -0.87
CA TRP A 101 -16.78 -19.76 0.08
C TRP A 101 -16.70 -20.67 1.29
N VAL A 102 -15.49 -20.88 1.78
CA VAL A 102 -15.25 -21.36 3.14
C VAL A 102 -14.97 -20.16 4.04
N VAL A 103 -15.54 -20.17 5.24
CA VAL A 103 -15.36 -19.12 6.25
C VAL A 103 -14.77 -19.76 7.50
N THR A 104 -13.56 -19.40 7.85
CA THR A 104 -12.87 -19.95 9.03
C THR A 104 -13.41 -19.36 10.33
N PRO A 105 -13.19 -19.99 11.50
CA PRO A 105 -13.68 -19.48 12.80
C PRO A 105 -13.21 -18.07 13.15
N ASP A 106 -12.06 -17.65 12.63
CA ASP A 106 -11.50 -16.29 12.77
C ASP A 106 -12.04 -15.30 11.70
N GLY A 107 -13.08 -15.69 10.95
CA GLY A 107 -13.78 -14.83 9.99
C GLY A 107 -13.08 -14.64 8.64
N ARG A 108 -11.99 -15.37 8.37
CA ARG A 108 -11.34 -15.31 7.05
C ARG A 108 -12.17 -16.10 6.03
N THR A 109 -12.32 -15.52 4.85
CA THR A 109 -13.05 -16.13 3.73
C THR A 109 -12.07 -16.67 2.68
N GLY A 110 -12.36 -17.83 2.12
CA GLY A 110 -11.59 -18.44 1.04
C GLY A 110 -12.51 -18.85 -0.11
N ASN A 111 -12.24 -18.34 -1.31
CA ASN A 111 -12.92 -18.75 -2.53
C ASN A 111 -12.53 -20.20 -2.86
N THR A 112 -13.50 -21.10 -2.91
CA THR A 112 -13.27 -22.51 -3.21
C THR A 112 -13.65 -22.92 -4.62
N GLY A 113 -14.37 -22.06 -5.33
CA GLY A 113 -14.68 -22.27 -6.74
C GLY A 113 -16.05 -21.77 -7.17
N GLU A 114 -16.20 -21.74 -8.47
CA GLU A 114 -17.39 -21.32 -9.18
C GLU A 114 -18.42 -22.44 -9.25
N ILE A 115 -19.69 -22.10 -9.04
CA ILE A 115 -20.82 -23.00 -9.26
C ILE A 115 -21.63 -22.48 -10.44
N LEU A 116 -21.48 -23.12 -11.58
CA LEU A 116 -22.32 -22.88 -12.74
C LEU A 116 -23.65 -23.61 -12.59
N ILE A 117 -24.75 -22.91 -12.83
CA ILE A 117 -26.09 -23.49 -12.81
C ILE A 117 -26.59 -23.75 -14.22
N ASN A 118 -27.34 -24.82 -14.38
CA ASN A 118 -28.06 -25.14 -15.61
C ASN A 118 -29.41 -24.38 -15.69
N GLU A 119 -30.16 -24.57 -16.76
CA GLU A 119 -31.48 -23.96 -16.99
C GLU A 119 -32.51 -24.34 -15.90
N ASN A 120 -32.35 -25.49 -15.25
CA ASN A 120 -33.21 -25.96 -14.18
C ASN A 120 -32.82 -25.43 -12.81
N GLY A 121 -31.85 -24.52 -12.73
CA GLY A 121 -31.36 -23.97 -11.45
C GLY A 121 -30.54 -24.96 -10.62
N GLU A 122 -29.96 -25.99 -11.25
CA GLU A 122 -29.11 -26.95 -10.57
C GLU A 122 -27.63 -26.69 -10.86
N GLY A 123 -26.79 -26.79 -9.84
CA GLY A 123 -25.34 -26.64 -9.95
C GLY A 123 -24.58 -27.68 -9.14
N LYS A 124 -23.34 -27.93 -9.55
CA LYS A 124 -22.41 -28.85 -8.87
C LYS A 124 -21.01 -28.26 -8.83
N LEU A 125 -20.31 -28.48 -7.74
CA LEU A 125 -18.90 -28.13 -7.60
C LEU A 125 -18.17 -29.20 -6.80
N ASN A 126 -16.99 -29.59 -7.29
CA ASN A 126 -16.02 -30.37 -6.52
C ASN A 126 -14.82 -29.47 -6.23
N ALA A 127 -14.58 -29.23 -4.97
CA ALA A 127 -13.52 -28.33 -4.51
C ALA A 127 -12.68 -28.99 -3.40
N THR A 128 -11.54 -28.40 -3.12
CA THR A 128 -10.68 -28.77 -2.01
C THR A 128 -10.23 -27.54 -1.25
N THR A 129 -10.12 -27.69 0.08
CA THR A 129 -9.56 -26.65 0.95
C THR A 129 -8.54 -27.27 1.91
N PRO A 130 -7.48 -26.56 2.30
CA PRO A 130 -6.56 -27.04 3.33
C PRO A 130 -7.17 -27.00 4.73
N GLY A 131 -8.24 -26.20 4.94
CA GLY A 131 -8.92 -26.05 6.22
C GLY A 131 -9.71 -27.28 6.64
N GLN A 132 -9.82 -27.51 7.94
CA GLN A 132 -10.61 -28.58 8.55
C GLN A 132 -11.78 -28.05 9.38
N THR A 133 -11.79 -26.74 9.67
CA THR A 133 -12.87 -26.09 10.42
C THR A 133 -13.31 -24.84 9.66
N PHE A 134 -14.53 -24.89 9.12
CA PHE A 134 -15.07 -23.78 8.35
C PHE A 134 -16.60 -23.84 8.24
N ALA A 135 -17.20 -22.69 8.04
CA ALA A 135 -18.56 -22.55 7.51
C ALA A 135 -18.50 -22.43 5.99
N MET A 136 -19.64 -22.57 5.33
CA MET A 136 -19.76 -22.44 3.89
C MET A 136 -20.93 -21.54 3.52
N ILE A 137 -20.67 -20.61 2.61
CA ILE A 137 -21.69 -19.74 2.02
C ILE A 137 -21.55 -19.75 0.50
N VAL A 138 -22.63 -19.46 -0.18
CA VAL A 138 -22.62 -19.20 -1.62
C VAL A 138 -23.10 -17.78 -1.86
N THR A 139 -22.34 -17.04 -2.64
CA THR A 139 -22.67 -15.66 -3.01
C THR A 139 -22.85 -15.52 -4.53
N ALA A 140 -23.64 -14.55 -4.95
CA ALA A 140 -23.66 -14.11 -6.34
C ALA A 140 -22.50 -13.13 -6.58
N GLU A 141 -21.72 -13.39 -7.61
CA GLU A 141 -20.49 -12.65 -7.89
C GLU A 141 -20.40 -12.20 -9.35
N PRO A 142 -19.70 -11.11 -9.63
CA PRO A 142 -19.52 -10.64 -11.00
C PRO A 142 -18.61 -11.52 -11.86
N TYR A 143 -17.75 -12.32 -11.24
CA TYR A 143 -16.84 -13.29 -11.85
C TYR A 143 -16.31 -14.28 -10.81
N PHE A 144 -15.80 -15.42 -11.26
CA PHE A 144 -15.43 -16.53 -10.38
C PHE A 144 -14.19 -16.28 -9.49
N ALA A 145 -13.26 -15.41 -9.90
CA ALA A 145 -11.96 -15.27 -9.23
C ALA A 145 -11.94 -14.21 -8.11
N VAL A 146 -13.10 -13.69 -7.71
CA VAL A 146 -13.20 -12.72 -6.61
C VAL A 146 -12.51 -13.22 -5.34
N ARG A 147 -11.82 -12.32 -4.62
CA ARG A 147 -11.08 -12.65 -3.39
C ARG A 147 -11.83 -12.38 -2.09
N ALA A 148 -12.94 -11.67 -2.17
CA ALA A 148 -13.81 -11.40 -1.04
C ALA A 148 -15.27 -11.64 -1.43
N PRO A 149 -16.11 -12.27 -0.57
CA PRO A 149 -17.50 -12.52 -0.88
C PRO A 149 -18.31 -11.22 -0.88
N SER A 150 -19.25 -11.11 -1.82
CA SER A 150 -20.24 -10.03 -1.83
C SER A 150 -21.27 -10.21 -0.70
N GLU A 151 -22.00 -9.14 -0.38
CA GLU A 151 -23.16 -9.22 0.54
C GLU A 151 -24.33 -10.03 -0.02
N MET A 152 -24.26 -10.43 -1.30
CA MET A 152 -25.31 -11.20 -1.98
C MET A 152 -25.21 -12.69 -1.64
N VAL A 153 -25.28 -13.00 -0.36
CA VAL A 153 -25.28 -14.39 0.13
C VAL A 153 -26.62 -15.03 -0.17
N VAL A 154 -26.63 -16.00 -1.06
CA VAL A 154 -27.85 -16.71 -1.50
C VAL A 154 -28.07 -18.03 -0.77
N LEU A 155 -27.00 -18.71 -0.37
CA LEU A 155 -27.06 -19.93 0.42
C LEU A 155 -26.07 -19.86 1.58
N GLU A 156 -26.43 -20.43 2.71
CA GLU A 156 -25.57 -20.61 3.86
C GLU A 156 -25.70 -22.03 4.41
N ASN A 157 -24.64 -22.55 5.01
CA ASN A 157 -24.70 -23.89 5.58
C ASN A 157 -25.61 -23.94 6.79
N ASP A 158 -26.45 -24.98 6.81
CA ASP A 158 -27.26 -25.35 7.95
C ASP A 158 -26.82 -26.73 8.49
N THR A 159 -26.88 -26.88 9.80
CA THR A 159 -26.47 -28.12 10.46
C THR A 159 -27.64 -29.07 10.63
N ARG A 160 -27.47 -30.31 10.17
CA ARG A 160 -28.42 -31.41 10.47
C ARG A 160 -28.31 -31.85 11.94
N LYS A 161 -29.36 -32.45 12.51
CA LYS A 161 -29.31 -33.03 13.84
C LYS A 161 -28.20 -34.09 14.02
N ASN A 162 -27.80 -34.74 12.93
CA ASN A 162 -26.74 -35.75 12.86
C ASN A 162 -25.46 -35.26 12.20
N THR A 163 -25.27 -33.98 12.04
CA THR A 163 -24.02 -33.43 11.52
C THR A 163 -22.87 -33.82 12.42
N LYS A 164 -21.89 -34.51 11.83
CA LYS A 164 -20.69 -34.95 12.55
C LYS A 164 -19.67 -33.81 12.55
N GLY A 165 -19.29 -33.36 13.73
CA GLY A 165 -18.28 -32.31 13.91
C GLY A 165 -18.64 -31.38 15.06
N GLU A 166 -17.66 -30.65 15.54
CA GLU A 166 -17.86 -29.61 16.54
C GLU A 166 -18.27 -28.30 15.83
N ILE A 167 -19.22 -27.58 16.43
CA ILE A 167 -19.76 -26.36 15.84
C ILE A 167 -19.13 -25.15 16.53
N PHE A 168 -18.57 -24.24 15.74
CA PHE A 168 -17.97 -23.01 16.19
C PHE A 168 -18.77 -21.81 15.64
N PRO A 169 -19.21 -20.88 16.49
CA PRO A 169 -19.80 -19.64 16.00
C PRO A 169 -18.72 -18.80 15.30
N VAL A 170 -19.04 -18.32 14.10
CA VAL A 170 -18.23 -17.31 13.41
C VAL A 170 -19.02 -16.03 13.48
N ASN A 171 -18.60 -15.15 14.37
CA ASN A 171 -19.19 -13.84 14.50
C ASN A 171 -18.35 -12.87 13.67
N ASP A 172 -19.02 -12.07 12.83
CA ASP A 172 -18.38 -10.90 12.24
C ASP A 172 -17.41 -11.18 11.08
N PHE A 173 -17.73 -12.10 10.16
CA PHE A 173 -16.99 -12.17 8.91
C PHE A 173 -17.45 -11.07 7.92
N LYS A 174 -16.54 -10.61 7.08
CA LYS A 174 -16.73 -9.43 6.24
C LYS A 174 -17.23 -9.79 4.85
N LEU A 175 -18.27 -9.07 4.41
CA LEU A 175 -18.86 -9.15 3.08
C LEU A 175 -18.68 -7.80 2.37
N MET A 176 -18.39 -7.83 1.09
CA MET A 176 -18.26 -6.63 0.27
C MET A 176 -19.64 -6.10 -0.14
N ARG A 177 -19.92 -4.81 0.08
CA ARG A 177 -21.20 -4.21 -0.27
C ARG A 177 -21.42 -4.19 -1.78
N ARG A 178 -22.67 -4.44 -2.21
CA ARG A 178 -23.12 -4.35 -3.59
C ARG A 178 -22.81 -3.00 -4.23
N ALA A 179 -23.00 -1.89 -3.50
CA ALA A 179 -22.66 -0.53 -3.96
C ALA A 179 -21.22 -0.38 -4.49
N GLN A 180 -20.37 -1.34 -4.20
CA GLN A 180 -19.03 -1.41 -4.77
C GLN A 180 -19.03 -1.77 -6.27
N TYR A 181 -20.11 -2.37 -6.78
CA TYR A 181 -20.29 -2.78 -8.17
C TYR A 181 -21.31 -1.90 -8.93
N GLU A 182 -22.22 -1.20 -8.24
CA GLU A 182 -23.30 -0.40 -8.85
C GLU A 182 -22.83 0.77 -9.71
N LYS A 183 -21.65 1.32 -9.43
CA LYS A 183 -21.05 2.43 -10.21
C LYS A 183 -20.43 1.99 -11.53
N LEU A 184 -20.42 0.70 -11.77
CA LEU A 184 -20.06 0.19 -13.08
C LEU A 184 -21.24 0.51 -13.98
N GLY A 185 -21.07 1.44 -14.89
CA GLY A 185 -21.97 1.58 -16.03
C GLY A 185 -21.87 0.29 -16.83
N ASN A 186 -22.48 -0.77 -16.28
CA ASN A 186 -22.41 -2.11 -16.87
C ASN A 186 -23.11 -2.07 -18.22
N PRO A 187 -22.37 -2.06 -19.34
CA PRO A 187 -22.98 -2.20 -20.67
C PRO A 187 -23.71 -3.54 -20.82
N LEU A 188 -23.52 -4.46 -19.87
CA LEU A 188 -24.13 -5.77 -19.78
C LEU A 188 -25.46 -5.78 -19.01
N ALA A 189 -26.16 -4.65 -18.86
CA ALA A 189 -27.55 -4.62 -18.36
C ALA A 189 -28.52 -5.51 -19.16
N MET A 190 -27.99 -6.32 -20.10
CA MET A 190 -28.68 -7.33 -20.88
C MET A 190 -28.38 -8.71 -20.31
N THR A 191 -29.39 -9.58 -20.33
CA THR A 191 -29.21 -11.00 -20.02
C THR A 191 -28.13 -11.59 -20.94
N PRO A 192 -27.06 -12.20 -20.37
CA PRO A 192 -25.99 -12.77 -21.19
C PRO A 192 -26.52 -13.79 -22.20
N ASP A 193 -26.22 -13.63 -23.48
CA ASP A 193 -26.46 -14.63 -24.50
C ASP A 193 -25.37 -15.71 -24.47
N ILE A 194 -25.48 -16.64 -23.53
CA ILE A 194 -24.50 -17.70 -23.30
C ILE A 194 -24.45 -18.77 -24.38
N GLU A 195 -25.43 -18.79 -25.30
CA GLU A 195 -25.39 -19.67 -26.47
C GLU A 195 -24.32 -19.20 -27.45
N ARG A 196 -24.27 -17.89 -27.70
CA ARG A 196 -23.35 -17.27 -28.66
C ARG A 196 -22.01 -16.89 -28.04
N VAL A 197 -22.01 -16.40 -26.83
CA VAL A 197 -20.80 -15.92 -26.14
C VAL A 197 -20.63 -16.68 -24.81
N PRO A 198 -19.52 -17.37 -24.63
CA PRO A 198 -19.26 -18.05 -23.35
C PRO A 198 -19.40 -17.13 -22.14
N LEU A 199 -20.01 -17.61 -21.06
CA LEU A 199 -20.22 -16.83 -19.82
C LEU A 199 -18.92 -16.19 -19.34
N GLN A 200 -17.81 -16.91 -19.43
CA GLN A 200 -16.48 -16.44 -18.99
C GLN A 200 -16.01 -15.17 -19.73
N VAL A 201 -16.50 -14.92 -20.94
CA VAL A 201 -16.20 -13.67 -21.66
C VAL A 201 -16.91 -12.48 -21.00
N TYR A 202 -18.18 -12.67 -20.59
CA TYR A 202 -18.91 -11.64 -19.83
C TYR A 202 -18.25 -11.39 -18.48
N GLU A 203 -17.86 -12.45 -17.77
CA GLU A 203 -17.11 -12.35 -16.52
C GLU A 203 -15.77 -11.61 -16.71
N ALA A 204 -15.06 -11.88 -17.81
CA ALA A 204 -13.80 -11.22 -18.11
C ALA A 204 -13.97 -9.71 -18.34
N ARG A 205 -15.02 -9.31 -19.07
CA ARG A 205 -15.39 -7.90 -19.25
C ARG A 205 -15.67 -7.24 -17.91
N ASN A 206 -16.54 -7.86 -17.09
CA ASN A 206 -16.84 -7.37 -15.74
C ASN A 206 -15.58 -7.25 -14.87
N ALA A 207 -14.71 -8.24 -14.89
CA ALA A 207 -13.49 -8.23 -14.08
C ALA A 207 -12.56 -7.07 -14.45
N VAL A 208 -12.37 -6.80 -15.74
CA VAL A 208 -11.54 -5.68 -16.21
C VAL A 208 -12.19 -4.34 -15.85
N ASP A 209 -13.51 -4.19 -16.04
CA ASP A 209 -14.23 -2.95 -15.72
C ASP A 209 -14.21 -2.68 -14.20
N ILE A 210 -14.40 -3.71 -13.38
CA ILE A 210 -14.27 -3.61 -11.92
C ILE A 210 -12.85 -3.24 -11.52
N ALA A 211 -11.83 -3.88 -12.07
CA ALA A 211 -10.45 -3.53 -11.79
C ALA A 211 -10.15 -2.07 -12.16
N LYS A 212 -10.64 -1.62 -13.31
CA LYS A 212 -10.50 -0.23 -13.76
C LYS A 212 -11.17 0.75 -12.80
N SER A 213 -12.42 0.50 -12.42
CA SER A 213 -13.17 1.36 -11.50
C SER A 213 -12.53 1.44 -10.10
N ARG A 214 -11.76 0.41 -9.72
CA ARG A 214 -10.99 0.35 -8.48
C ARG A 214 -9.59 0.97 -8.57
N GLY A 215 -9.32 1.65 -9.68
CA GLY A 215 -8.07 2.37 -9.88
C GLY A 215 -6.89 1.47 -10.26
N ALA A 216 -7.14 0.23 -10.72
CA ALA A 216 -6.06 -0.68 -11.10
C ALA A 216 -5.22 -0.13 -12.26
N GLU A 217 -5.81 0.66 -13.15
CA GLU A 217 -5.10 1.35 -14.22
C GLU A 217 -4.02 2.31 -13.69
N LYS A 218 -4.29 2.94 -12.56
CA LYS A 218 -3.38 3.87 -11.87
C LYS A 218 -2.46 3.16 -10.90
N ASP A 219 -3.03 2.33 -10.03
CA ASP A 219 -2.34 1.78 -8.87
C ASP A 219 -1.69 0.40 -9.15
N ALA A 220 -2.07 -0.29 -10.24
CA ALA A 220 -1.50 -1.55 -10.70
C ALA A 220 -1.39 -1.64 -12.24
N PRO A 221 -0.84 -0.61 -12.92
CA PRO A 221 -0.94 -0.44 -14.39
C PRO A 221 -0.34 -1.61 -15.17
N GLU A 222 0.70 -2.23 -14.66
CA GLU A 222 1.36 -3.37 -15.31
C GLU A 222 0.41 -4.57 -15.48
N ILE A 223 -0.22 -4.99 -14.39
CA ILE A 223 -1.11 -6.15 -14.40
C ILE A 223 -2.41 -5.78 -15.10
N PHE A 224 -2.89 -4.55 -14.92
CA PHE A 224 -4.09 -4.07 -15.59
C PHE A 224 -3.92 -4.00 -17.12
N THR A 225 -2.77 -3.55 -17.61
CA THR A 225 -2.46 -3.56 -19.05
C THR A 225 -2.44 -5.00 -19.59
N LYS A 226 -1.90 -5.94 -18.83
CA LYS A 226 -1.96 -7.37 -19.18
C LYS A 226 -3.40 -7.89 -19.29
N ALA A 227 -4.23 -7.56 -18.29
CA ALA A 227 -5.65 -7.95 -18.29
C ALA A 227 -6.37 -7.39 -19.52
N SER A 228 -6.19 -6.10 -19.81
CA SER A 228 -6.82 -5.41 -20.93
C SER A 228 -6.35 -5.96 -22.29
N ALA A 229 -5.06 -6.21 -22.45
CA ALA A 229 -4.52 -6.82 -23.68
C ALA A 229 -5.03 -8.27 -23.87
N SER A 230 -5.10 -9.04 -22.78
CA SER A 230 -5.65 -10.39 -22.81
C SER A 230 -7.15 -10.41 -23.13
N LEU A 231 -7.91 -9.43 -22.65
CA LEU A 231 -9.31 -9.25 -23.00
C LEU A 231 -9.45 -8.99 -24.51
N GLN A 232 -8.66 -8.07 -25.05
CA GLN A 232 -8.66 -7.80 -26.49
C GLN A 232 -8.34 -9.05 -27.32
N MET A 233 -7.38 -9.86 -26.89
CA MET A 233 -7.07 -11.14 -27.54
C MET A 233 -8.25 -12.12 -27.45
N THR A 234 -8.97 -12.14 -26.33
CA THR A 234 -10.16 -12.98 -26.14
C THR A 234 -11.29 -12.53 -27.05
N GLU A 235 -11.53 -11.23 -27.17
CA GLU A 235 -12.53 -10.65 -28.08
C GLU A 235 -12.18 -10.94 -29.55
N ASN A 236 -10.91 -10.83 -29.92
CA ASN A 236 -10.46 -11.20 -31.27
C ASN A 236 -10.64 -12.69 -31.56
N ALA A 237 -10.39 -13.56 -30.56
CA ALA A 237 -10.64 -15.00 -30.70
C ALA A 237 -12.16 -15.31 -30.85
N LEU A 238 -13.00 -14.59 -30.10
CA LEU A 238 -14.46 -14.71 -30.19
C LEU A 238 -14.98 -14.29 -31.57
N THR A 239 -14.55 -13.13 -32.06
CA THR A 239 -14.94 -12.63 -33.40
C THR A 239 -14.37 -13.49 -34.54
N GLY A 240 -13.20 -14.09 -34.33
CA GLY A 240 -12.57 -15.02 -35.26
C GLY A 240 -13.13 -16.43 -35.19
N ASN A 241 -14.20 -16.69 -34.42
CA ASN A 241 -14.81 -18.00 -34.22
C ASN A 241 -13.81 -19.09 -33.81
N ALA A 242 -12.87 -18.77 -32.91
CA ALA A 242 -11.96 -19.74 -32.36
C ALA A 242 -12.70 -20.82 -31.54
N ASP A 243 -12.02 -21.91 -31.21
CA ASP A 243 -12.62 -22.98 -30.41
C ASP A 243 -13.14 -22.46 -29.06
N LYS A 244 -14.36 -22.88 -28.68
CA LYS A 244 -15.03 -22.44 -27.44
C LYS A 244 -14.18 -22.68 -26.21
N LYS A 245 -13.41 -23.78 -26.15
CA LYS A 245 -12.52 -24.09 -25.01
C LYS A 245 -11.34 -23.12 -24.94
N ASP A 246 -10.78 -22.73 -26.09
CA ASP A 246 -9.70 -21.74 -26.15
C ASP A 246 -10.19 -20.37 -25.70
N ILE A 247 -11.38 -19.93 -26.16
CA ILE A 247 -12.01 -18.67 -25.73
C ILE A 247 -12.24 -18.68 -24.21
N ILE A 248 -12.81 -19.75 -23.66
CA ILE A 248 -13.04 -19.90 -22.22
C ILE A 248 -11.71 -19.84 -21.44
N SER A 249 -10.68 -20.53 -21.91
CA SER A 249 -9.37 -20.53 -21.27
C SER A 249 -8.74 -19.14 -21.23
N LYS A 250 -8.78 -18.41 -22.36
CA LYS A 250 -8.31 -17.03 -22.46
C LYS A 250 -9.12 -16.09 -21.55
N ALA A 251 -10.43 -16.21 -21.55
CA ALA A 251 -11.32 -15.41 -20.70
C ALA A 251 -11.02 -15.64 -19.22
N ARG A 252 -10.82 -16.88 -18.79
CA ARG A 252 -10.44 -17.19 -17.40
C ARG A 252 -9.09 -16.59 -17.02
N GLN A 253 -8.15 -16.53 -17.94
CA GLN A 253 -6.86 -15.86 -17.71
C GLN A 253 -7.02 -14.34 -17.55
N VAL A 254 -7.88 -13.71 -18.37
CA VAL A 254 -8.23 -12.29 -18.23
C VAL A 254 -8.77 -12.01 -16.84
N ILE A 255 -9.74 -12.80 -16.39
CA ILE A 255 -10.38 -12.66 -15.08
C ILE A 255 -9.33 -12.70 -13.96
N GLN A 256 -8.39 -13.65 -14.05
CA GLN A 256 -7.33 -13.76 -13.07
C GLN A 256 -6.41 -12.53 -13.06
N PHE A 257 -5.98 -12.06 -14.21
CA PHE A 257 -5.15 -10.84 -14.31
C PHE A 257 -5.91 -9.60 -13.81
N ALA A 258 -7.18 -9.47 -14.14
CA ALA A 258 -7.99 -8.35 -13.70
C ALA A 258 -8.17 -8.33 -12.17
N GLU A 259 -8.45 -9.49 -11.58
CA GLU A 259 -8.56 -9.62 -10.12
C GLU A 259 -7.21 -9.40 -9.42
N ASP A 260 -6.11 -9.88 -9.99
CA ASP A 260 -4.76 -9.61 -9.47
C ASP A 260 -4.44 -8.11 -9.52
N ALA A 261 -4.82 -7.42 -10.61
CA ALA A 261 -4.65 -5.98 -10.73
C ALA A 261 -5.49 -5.21 -9.69
N ARG A 262 -6.77 -5.61 -9.52
CA ARG A 262 -7.69 -5.01 -8.54
C ARG A 262 -7.16 -5.18 -7.11
N ALA A 263 -6.72 -6.40 -6.78
CA ALA A 263 -6.21 -6.70 -5.45
C ALA A 263 -4.91 -5.95 -5.15
N LEU A 264 -4.00 -5.85 -6.12
CA LEU A 264 -2.76 -5.08 -5.97
C LEU A 264 -3.04 -3.59 -5.84
N ALA A 265 -4.00 -3.05 -6.61
CA ALA A 265 -4.41 -1.65 -6.48
C ALA A 265 -4.95 -1.35 -5.07
N ALA A 266 -5.85 -2.20 -4.56
CA ALA A 266 -6.39 -2.07 -3.20
C ALA A 266 -5.28 -2.13 -2.14
N GLN A 267 -4.33 -3.03 -2.27
CA GLN A 267 -3.18 -3.13 -1.36
C GLN A 267 -2.32 -1.86 -1.36
N ARG A 268 -2.05 -1.28 -2.54
CA ARG A 268 -1.25 -0.06 -2.68
C ARG A 268 -1.96 1.16 -2.13
N GLN A 269 -3.27 1.28 -2.37
CA GLN A 269 -4.10 2.35 -1.83
C GLN A 269 -4.11 2.31 -0.30
N GLU A 270 -4.26 1.13 0.28
CA GLU A 270 -4.22 0.95 1.74
C GLU A 270 -2.83 1.28 2.32
N ALA A 271 -1.76 0.85 1.66
CA ALA A 271 -0.39 1.19 2.08
C ALA A 271 -0.15 2.71 2.03
N ALA A 272 -0.63 3.37 0.97
CA ALA A 272 -0.53 4.82 0.84
C ALA A 272 -1.33 5.56 1.94
N ARG A 273 -2.55 5.07 2.26
CA ARG A 273 -3.38 5.61 3.34
C ARG A 273 -2.67 5.50 4.70
N ILE A 274 -2.13 4.32 5.02
CA ILE A 274 -1.40 4.09 6.27
C ILE A 274 -0.16 5.00 6.36
N THR A 275 0.54 5.19 5.24
CA THR A 275 1.71 6.07 5.19
C THR A 275 1.31 7.52 5.44
N ALA A 276 0.27 8.01 4.76
CA ALA A 276 -0.25 9.36 4.96
C ALA A 276 -0.74 9.61 6.40
N GLU A 277 -1.44 8.63 7.00
CA GLU A 277 -1.87 8.71 8.40
C GLU A 277 -0.68 8.78 9.37
N ARG A 278 0.37 7.99 9.13
CA ARG A 278 1.60 8.02 9.94
C ARG A 278 2.33 9.36 9.80
N GLU A 279 2.44 9.88 8.58
CA GLU A 279 3.06 11.19 8.33
C GLU A 279 2.26 12.31 8.98
N ALA A 280 0.94 12.30 8.87
CA ALA A 280 0.07 13.27 9.54
C ALA A 280 0.19 13.20 11.07
N ALA A 281 0.22 11.99 11.64
CA ALA A 281 0.42 11.80 13.07
C ALA A 281 1.82 12.27 13.53
N ALA A 282 2.85 11.98 12.74
CA ALA A 282 4.21 12.44 13.02
C ALA A 282 4.33 13.98 12.92
N ALA A 283 3.71 14.58 11.91
CA ALA A 283 3.66 16.04 11.76
C ALA A 283 2.93 16.71 12.94
N LYS A 284 1.80 16.14 13.35
CA LYS A 284 1.05 16.61 14.52
C LYS A 284 1.89 16.52 15.80
N ALA A 285 2.54 15.36 16.04
CA ALA A 285 3.40 15.17 17.20
C ALA A 285 4.60 16.13 17.22
N ARG A 286 5.20 16.41 16.04
CA ARG A 286 6.26 17.44 15.92
C ARG A 286 5.74 18.82 16.24
N GLY A 287 4.58 19.22 15.68
CA GLY A 287 3.98 20.52 15.99
C GLY A 287 3.64 20.70 17.47
N GLU A 288 3.11 19.64 18.11
CA GLU A 288 2.84 19.65 19.56
C GLU A 288 4.13 19.74 20.39
N ALA A 289 5.19 19.02 19.98
CA ALA A 289 6.50 19.10 20.64
C ALA A 289 7.16 20.47 20.46
N GLU A 290 7.10 21.06 19.27
CA GLU A 290 7.61 22.40 18.98
C GLU A 290 6.81 23.47 19.75
N ALA A 291 5.48 23.36 19.78
CA ALA A 291 4.65 24.26 20.56
C ALA A 291 4.95 24.18 22.05
N LYS A 292 5.13 22.97 22.58
CA LYS A 292 5.52 22.75 23.97
C LYS A 292 6.92 23.30 24.27
N ALA A 293 7.89 23.03 23.40
CA ALA A 293 9.24 23.58 23.52
C ALA A 293 9.24 25.12 23.45
N ALA A 294 8.42 25.70 22.56
CA ALA A 294 8.26 27.15 22.47
C ALA A 294 7.62 27.75 23.73
N GLN A 295 6.62 27.06 24.31
CA GLN A 295 6.02 27.48 25.58
C GLN A 295 7.02 27.38 26.73
N GLU A 296 7.75 26.26 26.83
CA GLU A 296 8.79 26.09 27.85
C GLU A 296 9.91 27.13 27.70
N ALA A 297 10.34 27.42 26.47
CA ALA A 297 11.32 28.46 26.19
C ALA A 297 10.80 29.87 26.52
N ALA A 298 9.54 30.16 26.20
CA ALA A 298 8.93 31.44 26.55
C ALA A 298 8.75 31.61 28.07
N GLU A 299 8.38 30.53 28.78
CA GLU A 299 8.27 30.53 30.23
C GLU A 299 9.64 30.67 30.90
N ALA A 300 10.64 29.96 30.36
CA ALA A 300 12.02 30.10 30.84
C ALA A 300 12.57 31.51 30.63
N LYS A 301 12.28 32.10 29.43
CA LYS A 301 12.64 33.50 29.15
C LYS A 301 11.93 34.45 30.08
N ARG A 302 10.62 34.29 30.30
CA ARG A 302 9.87 35.14 31.24
C ARG A 302 10.42 35.05 32.67
N LYS A 303 10.74 33.83 33.14
CA LYS A 303 11.36 33.61 34.44
C LYS A 303 12.76 34.27 34.53
N ALA A 304 13.54 34.16 33.43
CA ALA A 304 14.85 34.81 33.35
C ALA A 304 14.71 36.35 33.32
N ASP A 305 13.75 36.88 32.58
CA ASP A 305 13.48 38.32 32.52
C ASP A 305 12.95 38.86 33.87
N GLU A 306 12.05 38.13 34.55
CA GLU A 306 11.57 38.45 35.89
C GLU A 306 12.70 38.39 36.93
N GLU A 307 13.58 37.37 36.82
CA GLU A 307 14.77 37.25 37.68
C GLU A 307 15.75 38.42 37.45
N THR A 308 15.99 38.75 36.17
CA THR A 308 16.82 39.89 35.76
C THR A 308 16.22 41.21 36.25
N LYS A 309 14.90 41.40 36.15
CA LYS A 309 14.20 42.56 36.67
C LYS A 309 14.26 42.64 38.18
N ARG A 310 14.03 41.51 38.88
CA ARG A 310 14.15 41.41 40.33
C ARG A 310 15.59 41.65 40.80
N GLN A 311 16.60 41.16 40.05
CA GLN A 311 17.99 41.46 40.32
C GLN A 311 18.32 42.93 40.08
N ALA A 312 17.74 43.55 39.02
CA ALA A 312 17.90 44.98 38.76
C ALA A 312 17.22 45.84 39.84
N GLU A 313 16.03 45.44 40.31
CA GLU A 313 15.35 46.12 41.42
C GLU A 313 16.11 45.95 42.74
N LEU A 314 16.64 44.72 42.98
CA LEU A 314 17.51 44.48 44.14
C LEU A 314 18.86 45.22 44.04
N ALA A 315 19.39 45.34 42.81
CA ALA A 315 20.63 46.11 42.59
C ALA A 315 20.36 47.62 42.81
N ALA A 316 19.21 48.13 42.28
CA ALA A 316 18.82 49.52 42.46
C ALA A 316 18.55 49.87 43.95
N ALA A 317 17.87 48.93 44.66
CA ALA A 317 17.65 49.09 46.11
C ALA A 317 18.96 49.04 46.91
N LYS A 318 19.90 48.14 46.50
CA LYS A 318 21.25 48.09 47.09
C LYS A 318 22.08 49.34 46.78
N GLU A 319 21.94 49.83 45.54
CA GLU A 319 22.66 51.04 45.11
C GLU A 319 22.12 52.31 45.85
N ALA A 320 20.79 52.37 46.09
CA ALA A 320 20.17 53.37 46.92
C ALA A 320 20.62 53.28 48.37
N GLN A 321 20.78 52.05 48.91
CA GLN A 321 21.28 51.78 50.26
C GLN A 321 22.78 52.06 50.36
N MET A 322 23.54 51.72 49.33
CA MET A 322 25.01 52.01 49.30
C MET A 322 25.30 53.48 49.08
N LYS A 323 24.40 54.26 48.46
CA LYS A 323 24.51 55.73 48.37
C LYS A 323 24.38 56.38 49.74
N ALA A 324 23.60 55.77 50.63
CA ALA A 324 23.46 56.16 52.00
C ALA A 324 24.65 55.68 52.89
N GLU A 325 25.28 54.56 52.48
CA GLU A 325 26.43 54.00 53.18
C GLU A 325 27.80 54.41 52.55
N ALA A 326 27.77 55.10 51.38
CA ALA A 326 29.02 55.43 50.63
C ALA A 326 29.93 56.42 51.28
N GLU A 327 29.48 57.14 52.31
CA GLU A 327 30.36 57.96 53.19
C GLU A 327 31.18 57.09 54.19
N ALA A 328 30.76 55.80 54.37
CA ALA A 328 31.44 54.86 55.25
C ALA A 328 32.30 53.76 54.54
N ALA A 329 32.30 53.73 53.24
CA ALA A 329 32.72 52.51 52.53
C ALA A 329 33.78 52.67 51.41
N ALA A 330 34.72 53.63 51.52
CA ALA A 330 35.87 53.66 50.60
C ALA A 330 36.76 52.37 50.69
N ALA A 331 36.57 51.55 51.72
CA ALA A 331 37.25 50.25 51.86
C ALA A 331 36.55 49.08 51.12
N LYS A 332 35.22 49.20 50.81
CA LYS A 332 34.47 48.12 50.14
C LYS A 332 34.54 48.18 48.61
N ALA A 333 34.84 49.32 48.03
CA ALA A 333 34.88 49.51 46.57
C ALA A 333 35.91 48.59 45.83
N LYS A 334 36.95 48.22 46.56
CA LYS A 334 37.99 47.33 45.96
C LYS A 334 37.58 45.88 45.88
N ALA A 335 36.73 45.41 46.78
CA ALA A 335 36.27 44.02 46.78
C ALA A 335 35.18 43.81 45.71
N GLU A 336 34.39 44.86 45.33
CA GLU A 336 33.36 44.77 44.35
C GLU A 336 33.91 44.78 42.90
N ALA A 337 35.01 45.44 42.61
CA ALA A 337 35.67 45.44 41.33
C ALA A 337 36.22 44.05 40.97
N ASP A 338 36.71 43.30 41.94
CA ASP A 338 37.24 41.93 41.74
C ASP A 338 36.09 40.93 41.46
N ALA A 339 34.91 41.14 42.06
CA ALA A 339 33.73 40.31 41.84
C ALA A 339 33.10 40.52 40.44
N ALA A 340 33.13 41.76 39.95
CA ALA A 340 32.63 42.07 38.59
C ALA A 340 33.51 41.46 37.49
N ALA A 341 34.83 41.41 37.70
CA ALA A 341 35.78 40.79 36.76
C ALA A 341 35.60 39.25 36.65
N ALA A 342 35.28 38.60 37.80
CA ALA A 342 35.01 37.17 37.84
C ALA A 342 33.69 36.82 37.12
N LYS A 343 32.68 37.71 37.19
CA LYS A 343 31.37 37.50 36.57
C LYS A 343 31.41 37.68 35.04
N ALA A 344 32.22 38.62 34.55
CA ALA A 344 32.45 38.83 33.12
C ALA A 344 33.12 37.62 32.47
N LYS A 345 34.08 37.00 33.16
CA LYS A 345 34.78 35.79 32.70
C LYS A 345 33.84 34.57 32.60
N ALA A 346 32.96 34.40 33.58
CA ALA A 346 31.97 33.29 33.54
C ALA A 346 30.93 33.44 32.41
N GLN A 347 30.59 34.69 32.03
CA GLN A 347 29.70 34.94 30.88
C GLN A 347 30.38 34.67 29.52
N GLU A 348 31.68 34.99 29.42
CA GLU A 348 32.46 34.68 28.22
C GLU A 348 32.61 33.16 28.02
N ASP A 349 32.83 32.42 29.11
CA ASP A 349 32.94 30.95 29.06
C ASP A 349 31.59 30.28 28.67
N ALA A 350 30.48 30.84 29.18
CA ALA A 350 29.15 30.34 28.80
C ALA A 350 28.78 30.60 27.33
N LEU A 351 29.25 31.71 26.75
CA LEU A 351 29.03 32.01 25.34
C LEU A 351 29.84 31.08 24.42
N LYS A 352 31.11 30.84 24.81
CA LYS A 352 31.97 29.89 24.07
C LYS A 352 31.43 28.47 24.06
N ALA A 353 30.92 28.01 25.21
CA ALA A 353 30.28 26.69 25.31
C ALA A 353 29.02 26.57 24.40
N LYS A 354 28.25 27.65 24.26
CA LYS A 354 27.07 27.68 23.42
C LYS A 354 27.41 27.65 21.91
N GLU A 355 28.49 28.29 21.51
CA GLU A 355 29.00 28.23 20.16
C GLU A 355 29.57 26.86 19.77
N GLU A 356 30.27 26.21 20.71
CA GLU A 356 30.80 24.86 20.52
C GLU A 356 29.66 23.84 20.36
N ALA A 357 28.60 23.96 21.17
CA ALA A 357 27.41 23.10 21.05
C ALA A 357 26.71 23.25 19.70
N ALA A 358 26.56 24.51 19.22
CA ALA A 358 25.94 24.76 17.91
C ALA A 358 26.77 24.20 16.74
N ARG A 359 28.12 24.28 16.84
CA ARG A 359 29.02 23.67 15.84
C ARG A 359 28.94 22.14 15.85
N ALA A 360 28.90 21.54 17.04
CA ALA A 360 28.75 20.10 17.19
C ALA A 360 27.41 19.59 16.60
N ASP A 361 26.32 20.33 16.81
CA ASP A 361 25.00 19.99 16.23
C ASP A 361 24.98 20.11 14.71
N ALA A 362 25.56 21.19 14.14
CA ALA A 362 25.67 21.35 12.69
C ALA A 362 26.50 20.24 12.04
N GLU A 363 27.60 19.85 12.68
CA GLU A 363 28.43 18.74 12.20
C GLU A 363 27.70 17.40 12.28
N ARG A 364 26.93 17.16 13.35
CA ARG A 364 26.11 15.95 13.49
C ARG A 364 25.05 15.85 12.39
N VAL A 365 24.38 16.96 12.06
CA VAL A 365 23.40 17.01 10.97
C VAL A 365 24.09 16.72 9.62
N ARG A 366 25.27 17.29 9.40
CA ARG A 366 26.05 17.04 8.18
C ARG A 366 26.47 15.57 8.07
N GLN A 367 26.95 14.98 9.14
CA GLN A 367 27.34 13.57 9.16
C GLN A 367 26.12 12.65 8.93
N ALA A 368 24.97 12.99 9.52
CA ALA A 368 23.72 12.24 9.28
C ALA A 368 23.29 12.30 7.79
N ALA A 369 23.39 13.47 7.15
CA ALA A 369 23.06 13.61 5.74
C ALA A 369 24.02 12.80 4.84
N ILE A 370 25.31 12.80 5.15
CA ILE A 370 26.30 11.99 4.42
C ILE A 370 26.03 10.50 4.59
N ALA A 371 25.74 10.07 5.82
CA ALA A 371 25.42 8.68 6.11
C ALA A 371 24.16 8.22 5.37
N LEU A 372 23.10 9.03 5.40
CA LEU A 372 21.86 8.75 4.69
C LEU A 372 22.08 8.69 3.18
N ARG A 373 22.86 9.62 2.62
CA ARG A 373 23.21 9.64 1.20
C ARG A 373 23.94 8.35 0.78
N THR A 374 24.90 7.92 1.58
CA THR A 374 25.65 6.68 1.33
C THR A 374 24.76 5.46 1.41
N GLN A 375 23.88 5.41 2.41
CA GLN A 375 22.90 4.33 2.57
C GLN A 375 21.94 4.26 1.38
N LEU A 376 21.41 5.39 0.95
CA LEU A 376 20.53 5.46 -0.21
C LEU A 376 21.24 5.04 -1.49
N LEU A 377 22.48 5.48 -1.69
CA LEU A 377 23.28 5.06 -2.83
C LEU A 377 23.43 3.53 -2.89
N ASP A 378 23.74 2.89 -1.76
CA ASP A 378 23.85 1.44 -1.67
C ASP A 378 22.52 0.74 -1.96
N GLN A 379 21.43 1.22 -1.35
CA GLN A 379 20.09 0.66 -1.56
C GLN A 379 19.62 0.78 -3.01
N LEU A 380 19.83 1.93 -3.62
CA LEU A 380 19.45 2.19 -5.02
C LEU A 380 20.30 1.37 -5.99
N ASN A 381 21.60 1.25 -5.73
CA ASN A 381 22.51 0.43 -6.57
C ASN A 381 22.16 -1.07 -6.55
N ARG A 382 21.52 -1.58 -5.52
CA ARG A 382 21.02 -2.97 -5.50
C ARG A 382 19.86 -3.21 -6.48
N ILE A 383 19.19 -2.15 -6.91
CA ILE A 383 18.04 -2.24 -7.82
C ILE A 383 18.42 -1.81 -9.23
N LEU A 384 19.14 -0.69 -9.35
CA LEU A 384 19.51 -0.02 -10.59
C LEU A 384 20.86 0.68 -10.43
N GLU A 385 21.62 0.73 -11.50
CA GLU A 385 22.88 1.47 -11.53
C GLU A 385 22.65 2.92 -11.10
N THR A 386 23.29 3.31 -10.00
CA THR A 386 23.09 4.62 -9.39
C THR A 386 24.44 5.30 -9.21
N SER A 387 24.55 6.54 -9.64
CA SER A 387 25.74 7.35 -9.52
C SER A 387 25.52 8.49 -8.54
N ASP A 388 26.53 8.75 -7.70
CA ASP A 388 26.53 9.91 -6.81
C ASP A 388 27.05 11.13 -7.56
N THR A 389 26.23 12.17 -7.69
CA THR A 389 26.54 13.38 -8.44
C THR A 389 26.22 14.64 -7.61
N PRO A 390 26.77 15.81 -7.97
CA PRO A 390 26.37 17.06 -7.31
C PRO A 390 24.87 17.37 -7.37
N ARG A 391 24.15 16.84 -8.37
CA ARG A 391 22.70 16.99 -8.53
C ARG A 391 21.88 16.09 -7.60
N GLY A 392 22.52 15.09 -7.05
CA GLY A 392 21.89 14.04 -6.24
C GLY A 392 22.29 12.64 -6.69
N LEU A 393 21.57 11.63 -6.24
CA LEU A 393 21.78 10.25 -6.65
C LEU A 393 21.05 10.03 -7.98
N VAL A 394 21.80 9.82 -9.06
CA VAL A 394 21.26 9.59 -10.39
C VAL A 394 21.10 8.10 -10.64
N VAL A 395 19.87 7.65 -10.67
CA VAL A 395 19.50 6.27 -10.98
C VAL A 395 19.30 6.14 -12.48
N ASN A 396 20.11 5.34 -13.13
CA ASN A 396 20.06 5.14 -14.58
C ASN A 396 19.19 3.94 -14.93
N MET A 397 18.24 4.17 -15.81
CA MET A 397 17.37 3.14 -16.36
C MET A 397 17.52 3.13 -17.90
N GLY A 398 18.28 2.19 -18.40
CA GLY A 398 18.51 2.03 -19.84
C GLY A 398 17.26 1.58 -20.62
N ASP A 399 17.44 1.23 -21.87
CA ASP A 399 16.43 0.90 -22.91
C ASP A 399 15.41 -0.23 -22.54
N VAL A 400 15.59 -0.87 -21.38
CA VAL A 400 14.73 -1.98 -20.92
C VAL A 400 13.34 -1.52 -20.45
N LEU A 401 13.13 -0.19 -20.32
CA LEU A 401 11.90 0.37 -19.78
C LEU A 401 10.70 0.26 -20.72
N PHE A 402 10.94 0.39 -22.01
CA PHE A 402 9.91 0.58 -23.02
C PHE A 402 10.17 -0.31 -24.23
N ASP A 403 9.13 -0.63 -24.98
CA ASP A 403 9.30 -1.17 -26.32
C ASP A 403 9.78 -0.08 -27.28
N PHE A 404 10.39 -0.52 -28.37
CA PHE A 404 10.89 0.41 -29.39
C PHE A 404 9.79 1.36 -29.87
N GLY A 405 10.03 2.66 -29.76
CA GLY A 405 9.06 3.70 -30.12
C GLY A 405 7.89 3.89 -29.17
N LYS A 406 7.82 3.15 -28.07
CA LYS A 406 6.72 3.25 -27.09
C LYS A 406 7.17 3.95 -25.80
N TYR A 407 6.18 4.35 -25.02
CA TYR A 407 6.34 4.98 -23.70
C TYR A 407 5.61 4.23 -22.57
N ASP A 408 4.97 3.08 -22.88
CA ASP A 408 4.35 2.22 -21.87
C ASP A 408 5.42 1.40 -21.14
N LEU A 409 5.40 1.45 -19.82
CA LEU A 409 6.37 0.77 -18.98
C LEU A 409 6.21 -0.74 -19.05
N ARG A 410 7.29 -1.45 -19.33
CA ARG A 410 7.36 -2.90 -19.27
C ARG A 410 7.21 -3.44 -17.85
N PRO A 411 6.77 -4.69 -17.68
CA PRO A 411 6.61 -5.33 -16.38
C PRO A 411 7.85 -5.25 -15.47
N GLU A 412 9.01 -5.59 -16.00
CA GLU A 412 10.26 -5.57 -15.23
C GLU A 412 10.69 -4.16 -14.81
N ALA A 413 10.37 -3.17 -15.65
CA ALA A 413 10.60 -1.77 -15.33
C ALA A 413 9.73 -1.31 -14.15
N ARG A 414 8.46 -1.71 -14.14
CA ARG A 414 7.52 -1.39 -13.05
C ARG A 414 7.95 -2.01 -11.73
N GLU A 415 8.43 -3.25 -11.73
CA GLU A 415 8.97 -3.89 -10.54
C GLU A 415 10.13 -3.09 -9.94
N LYS A 416 11.08 -2.66 -10.79
CA LYS A 416 12.24 -1.88 -10.36
C LYS A 416 11.81 -0.51 -9.83
N LEU A 417 10.89 0.16 -10.51
CA LEU A 417 10.34 1.46 -10.09
C LEU A 417 9.55 1.35 -8.78
N ALA A 418 8.80 0.27 -8.58
CA ALA A 418 8.10 0.02 -7.33
C ALA A 418 9.08 -0.16 -6.15
N LYS A 419 10.18 -0.90 -6.36
CA LYS A 419 11.24 -1.04 -5.35
C LYS A 419 11.92 0.29 -5.05
N LEU A 420 12.21 1.10 -6.07
CA LEU A 420 12.76 2.45 -5.91
C LEU A 420 11.80 3.34 -5.12
N SER A 421 10.52 3.32 -5.45
CA SER A 421 9.48 4.07 -4.73
C SER A 421 9.47 3.71 -3.25
N GLY A 422 9.55 2.41 -2.92
CA GLY A 422 9.61 1.93 -1.55
C GLY A 422 10.80 2.49 -0.77
N ILE A 423 11.97 2.59 -1.40
CA ILE A 423 13.16 3.19 -0.77
C ILE A 423 12.93 4.69 -0.53
N VAL A 424 12.43 5.41 -1.53
CA VAL A 424 12.21 6.86 -1.41
C VAL A 424 11.13 7.20 -0.39
N LEU A 425 10.05 6.43 -0.34
CA LEU A 425 8.96 6.59 0.65
C LEU A 425 9.42 6.36 2.09
N ALA A 426 10.42 5.51 2.29
CA ALA A 426 11.00 5.27 3.61
C ALA A 426 11.79 6.49 4.15
N HIS A 427 12.11 7.47 3.28
CA HIS A 427 12.94 8.63 3.63
C HIS A 427 12.24 9.93 3.22
N SER A 428 11.57 10.57 4.17
CA SER A 428 10.89 11.85 3.93
C SER A 428 11.90 12.97 3.57
N GLY A 429 11.47 13.93 2.75
CA GLY A 429 12.31 15.07 2.34
C GLY A 429 13.15 14.81 1.10
N LEU A 430 12.92 13.70 0.40
CA LEU A 430 13.50 13.44 -0.91
C LEU A 430 12.57 13.94 -2.03
N THR A 431 13.19 14.38 -3.12
CA THR A 431 12.53 14.75 -4.37
C THR A 431 13.17 14.01 -5.53
N LEU A 432 12.37 13.75 -6.56
CA LEU A 432 12.81 13.05 -7.75
C LEU A 432 12.59 13.91 -9.00
N ALA A 433 13.62 13.99 -9.82
CA ALA A 433 13.49 14.53 -11.17
C ALA A 433 13.68 13.39 -12.17
N VAL A 434 12.66 13.09 -12.94
CA VAL A 434 12.68 12.07 -13.98
C VAL A 434 13.04 12.69 -15.30
N GLU A 435 14.14 12.26 -15.89
CA GLU A 435 14.72 12.83 -17.12
C GLU A 435 14.71 11.77 -18.23
N GLY A 436 13.95 12.03 -19.29
CA GLY A 436 13.86 11.13 -20.44
C GLY A 436 14.84 11.52 -21.55
N HIS A 437 15.51 10.54 -22.14
CA HIS A 437 16.46 10.73 -23.21
C HIS A 437 16.22 9.75 -24.35
N THR A 438 16.58 10.15 -25.56
CA THR A 438 16.51 9.32 -26.76
C THR A 438 17.89 9.23 -27.43
N ASP A 439 17.99 8.35 -28.38
CA ASP A 439 19.09 8.39 -29.35
C ASP A 439 18.84 9.46 -30.43
N ASN A 440 19.71 9.54 -31.42
CA ASN A 440 19.62 10.51 -32.50
C ASN A 440 18.74 10.08 -33.68
N VAL A 441 18.02 8.98 -33.60
CA VAL A 441 17.14 8.49 -34.67
C VAL A 441 15.80 9.21 -34.60
N GLY A 442 15.41 9.89 -35.70
CA GLY A 442 14.17 10.67 -35.79
C GLY A 442 14.37 12.18 -35.68
N SER A 443 13.29 12.95 -35.86
CA SER A 443 13.34 14.41 -35.73
C SER A 443 13.48 14.86 -34.28
N ASP A 444 13.86 16.13 -34.08
CA ASP A 444 13.95 16.69 -32.73
C ASP A 444 12.62 16.70 -32.01
N GLU A 445 11.55 17.04 -32.73
CA GLU A 445 10.18 17.09 -32.15
C GLU A 445 9.72 15.71 -31.72
N VAL A 446 9.97 14.68 -32.54
CA VAL A 446 9.59 13.30 -32.24
C VAL A 446 10.36 12.80 -31.00
N ASN A 447 11.66 13.04 -30.96
CA ASN A 447 12.52 12.65 -29.87
C ASN A 447 12.20 13.42 -28.58
N GLN A 448 11.92 14.70 -28.68
CA GLN A 448 11.53 15.53 -27.56
C GLN A 448 10.22 14.99 -26.96
N LYS A 449 9.18 14.81 -27.80
CA LYS A 449 7.88 14.29 -27.37
C LYS A 449 7.98 12.89 -26.78
N LEU A 450 8.75 12.00 -27.40
CA LEU A 450 8.92 10.63 -26.91
C LEU A 450 9.63 10.60 -25.55
N SER A 451 10.66 11.43 -25.37
CA SER A 451 11.38 11.54 -24.11
C SER A 451 10.52 12.10 -22.99
N GLU A 452 9.70 13.11 -23.28
CA GLU A 452 8.71 13.66 -22.34
C GLU A 452 7.69 12.59 -21.93
N GLN A 453 7.07 11.91 -22.89
CA GLN A 453 6.09 10.85 -22.62
C GLN A 453 6.69 9.72 -21.76
N ARG A 454 7.93 9.35 -22.02
CA ARG A 454 8.65 8.35 -21.24
C ARG A 454 8.91 8.81 -19.81
N ALA A 455 9.38 10.05 -19.66
CA ALA A 455 9.61 10.64 -18.35
C ALA A 455 8.27 10.76 -17.56
N GLU A 456 7.20 11.18 -18.23
CA GLU A 456 5.87 11.25 -17.65
C GLU A 456 5.31 9.87 -17.24
N SER A 457 5.50 8.85 -18.08
CA SER A 457 5.07 7.49 -17.76
C SER A 457 5.75 6.97 -16.48
N VAL A 458 7.05 7.24 -16.35
CA VAL A 458 7.79 6.90 -15.14
C VAL A 458 7.31 7.72 -13.95
N ARG A 459 7.17 9.05 -14.11
CA ARG A 459 6.67 9.94 -13.05
C ARG A 459 5.29 9.50 -12.56
N ASN A 460 4.36 9.29 -13.47
CA ASN A 460 3.01 8.89 -13.12
C ASN A 460 3.00 7.56 -12.38
N TYR A 461 3.78 6.60 -12.84
CA TYR A 461 3.94 5.33 -12.13
C TYR A 461 4.52 5.52 -10.72
N LEU A 462 5.52 6.39 -10.54
CA LEU A 462 6.09 6.68 -9.22
C LEU A 462 5.06 7.32 -8.28
N ILE A 463 4.20 8.21 -8.81
CA ILE A 463 3.09 8.81 -8.05
C ILE A 463 2.04 7.74 -7.69
N GLU A 464 1.71 6.84 -8.61
CA GLU A 464 0.84 5.69 -8.36
C GLU A 464 1.37 4.76 -7.26
N GLN A 465 2.69 4.68 -7.12
CA GLN A 465 3.35 3.94 -6.04
C GLN A 465 3.34 4.69 -4.69
N GLY A 466 2.70 5.85 -4.61
CA GLY A 466 2.49 6.60 -3.37
C GLY A 466 3.43 7.79 -3.17
N LEU A 467 4.31 8.10 -4.12
CA LEU A 467 5.12 9.32 -4.04
C LEU A 467 4.25 10.56 -4.25
N ALA A 468 4.44 11.57 -3.40
CA ALA A 468 3.68 12.81 -3.48
C ALA A 468 3.98 13.55 -4.79
N GLN A 469 2.94 13.95 -5.51
CA GLN A 469 3.05 14.60 -6.81
C GLN A 469 4.00 15.82 -6.83
N PRO A 470 4.06 16.69 -5.80
CA PRO A 470 5.02 17.80 -5.79
C PRO A 470 6.49 17.37 -5.72
N ASN A 471 6.74 16.17 -5.23
CA ASN A 471 8.10 15.66 -5.05
C ASN A 471 8.63 14.89 -6.27
N VAL A 472 7.83 14.76 -7.32
CA VAL A 472 8.24 14.04 -8.53
C VAL A 472 8.01 14.93 -9.76
N THR A 473 9.06 15.34 -10.40
CA THR A 473 9.02 16.10 -11.66
C THR A 473 9.40 15.19 -12.84
N ALA A 474 8.97 15.55 -14.04
CA ALA A 474 9.35 14.86 -15.27
C ALA A 474 9.77 15.87 -16.32
N GLN A 475 10.82 15.55 -17.05
CA GLN A 475 11.31 16.36 -18.15
C GLN A 475 11.90 15.48 -19.25
N GLY A 476 11.57 15.78 -20.49
CA GLY A 476 12.21 15.17 -21.66
C GLY A 476 13.36 16.04 -22.17
N PHE A 477 14.47 15.41 -22.50
CA PHE A 477 15.65 16.04 -23.09
C PHE A 477 15.87 15.63 -24.56
N GLY A 478 14.96 14.82 -25.11
CA GLY A 478 15.12 14.32 -26.48
C GLY A 478 16.50 13.69 -26.68
N LYS A 479 17.14 14.05 -27.76
CA LYS A 479 18.50 13.63 -28.11
C LYS A 479 19.60 14.65 -27.72
N SER A 480 19.28 15.69 -26.96
CA SER A 480 20.19 16.82 -26.69
C SER A 480 21.32 16.52 -25.72
N THR A 481 21.14 15.50 -24.85
CA THR A 481 22.09 15.14 -23.79
C THR A 481 22.52 13.67 -23.90
N PRO A 482 23.28 13.29 -24.93
CA PRO A 482 23.78 11.93 -25.06
C PRO A 482 24.88 11.64 -24.03
N VAL A 483 24.86 10.45 -23.42
CA VAL A 483 25.94 10.00 -22.51
C VAL A 483 27.08 9.33 -23.23
N VAL A 484 26.82 8.85 -24.44
CA VAL A 484 27.83 8.32 -25.39
C VAL A 484 27.50 8.80 -26.80
N ASP A 485 28.43 8.68 -27.73
CA ASP A 485 28.13 8.98 -29.14
C ASP A 485 26.99 8.08 -29.68
N ASN A 486 26.35 8.49 -30.76
CA ASN A 486 25.23 7.74 -31.35
C ASN A 486 25.64 6.84 -32.54
N LEU A 487 26.92 6.56 -32.70
CA LEU A 487 27.48 5.91 -33.90
C LEU A 487 27.05 4.44 -33.99
N THR A 488 27.10 3.72 -32.91
CA THR A 488 26.78 2.29 -32.89
C THR A 488 25.35 2.02 -32.34
N PRO A 489 24.70 0.93 -32.76
CA PRO A 489 23.43 0.52 -32.15
C PRO A 489 23.51 0.37 -30.62
N ALA A 490 24.65 -0.14 -30.11
CA ALA A 490 24.89 -0.31 -28.68
C ALA A 490 25.00 1.04 -27.95
N ASN A 491 25.64 2.05 -28.58
CA ASN A 491 25.72 3.40 -28.03
C ASN A 491 24.34 4.09 -28.04
N ARG A 492 23.62 3.98 -29.16
CA ARG A 492 22.23 4.47 -29.22
C ARG A 492 21.36 3.84 -28.13
N GLN A 493 21.53 2.57 -27.87
CA GLN A 493 20.82 1.90 -26.79
C GLN A 493 21.11 2.53 -25.42
N LYS A 494 22.34 2.92 -25.14
CA LYS A 494 22.71 3.63 -23.89
C LYS A 494 22.12 5.03 -23.82
N ASN A 495 21.95 5.69 -24.96
CA ASN A 495 21.34 7.02 -25.00
C ASN A 495 19.82 6.97 -24.81
N ARG A 496 19.15 5.89 -25.21
CA ARG A 496 17.73 5.64 -24.90
C ARG A 496 17.59 5.21 -23.43
N ARG A 497 17.45 6.16 -22.55
CA ARG A 497 17.40 5.94 -21.11
C ARG A 497 16.43 6.89 -20.42
N VAL A 498 16.09 6.57 -19.20
CA VAL A 498 15.50 7.50 -18.25
C VAL A 498 16.44 7.59 -17.05
N GLU A 499 16.77 8.79 -16.65
CA GLU A 499 17.49 9.07 -15.41
C GLU A 499 16.51 9.57 -14.35
N ILE A 500 16.62 9.04 -13.12
CA ILE A 500 15.87 9.54 -11.98
C ILE A 500 16.87 10.13 -11.00
N VAL A 501 16.83 11.45 -10.86
CA VAL A 501 17.70 12.18 -9.93
C VAL A 501 16.98 12.28 -8.59
N VAL A 502 17.51 11.59 -7.59
CA VAL A 502 17.03 11.65 -6.21
C VAL A 502 17.82 12.71 -5.46
N SER A 503 17.15 13.75 -4.98
CA SER A 503 17.75 14.89 -4.29
C SER A 503 16.97 15.23 -3.02
N GLY A 504 17.52 16.13 -2.20
CA GLY A 504 16.86 16.58 -0.97
C GLY A 504 17.87 17.12 0.04
N GLU A 505 17.46 18.07 0.86
CA GLU A 505 18.31 18.64 1.91
C GLU A 505 18.75 17.60 2.92
N VAL A 506 17.91 16.58 3.17
CA VAL A 506 18.19 15.47 4.09
C VAL A 506 19.41 14.63 3.68
N ILE A 507 19.81 14.71 2.41
CA ILE A 507 21.01 14.05 1.88
C ILE A 507 22.07 15.07 1.44
N GLY A 508 21.97 16.30 1.92
CA GLY A 508 22.95 17.36 1.65
C GLY A 508 22.91 17.93 0.24
N VAL A 509 21.82 17.73 -0.51
CA VAL A 509 21.61 18.33 -1.83
C VAL A 509 20.53 19.41 -1.69
N LYS A 510 20.90 20.68 -1.97
CA LYS A 510 19.91 21.77 -1.97
C LYS A 510 18.93 21.56 -3.13
N ILE A 511 17.64 21.61 -2.82
CA ILE A 511 16.58 21.54 -3.82
C ILE A 511 16.58 22.89 -4.55
N GLY A 512 17.00 22.88 -5.79
CA GLY A 512 16.89 23.90 -6.82
C GLY A 512 17.01 25.38 -6.43
N THR A 513 17.95 26.01 -7.00
CA THR A 513 17.80 27.40 -7.50
C THR A 513 17.52 27.36 -8.98
#